data_1f016da532ab618cd662cecd04208635
#
_entry.id   1f016da532ab618cd662cecd04208635
#
_cell.length_a   1.000
_cell.length_b   1.000
_cell.length_c   1.000
_cell.angle_alpha   90.00
_cell.angle_beta   90.00
_cell.angle_gamma   90.00
#
_symmetry.space_group_name_H-M   'P 1'
#
loop_
_entity.id
_entity.type
_entity.pdbx_description
1 polymer ?
#
loop_
_entity_poly.entity_id
_entity_poly.type
_entity_poly.pdbx_seq_one_letter_code
_entity_poly.pdbx_strand_id
1 'polypeptide(L)'
;MAPAQVWQNLRPPPVPLHSADLPVENMLVHEAMNGMARYLVLFGLLVLASQGAAADWTVPGELQARVEALGAARRAFIESGAAIQVVPERQLIHELTVRDEDELASLVDDLMVVAGEMGYSPERDMGAAPLNLTSKRFSSAVTTPAALRKMKREAGPFSVHRYLNPRSGVPTFGGAKVAIWPEDLIAGKVDVAIMGVPSDMGSGQRDAASAPDEMRALNTIATPDTQSLVRPFEVLAVVDYGNLEVDRMSVERTVNHVAEMVAETARTGAVPMMVGGDTSMLYPGVKGVATTLGERSFGLLHFSAHPDAERHGDHTISDRQAIFRLLEDRIIDGGDTIQVGLRGPDVDQDTLQWLRDQGVRYHTMAEIRRHGFDKVLGRVRREVERGPNDFFVSVDVSALAPAEMIAAGRVEANGLGIEQLTKAIRHVCAAKNVVGFEITDLAPMMDLSDLSVINANAVLNACLVGIAVRKSGHEPDYVHPLALDHGRR
;
A
#
# COMPACT_ATOMS: atom_id res chain seq x y z
N MET A 1 17.60 42.27 35.52
CA MET A 1 16.53 42.85 36.39
C MET A 1 15.32 43.09 35.55
N ALA A 2 14.40 42.25 35.67
CA ALA A 2 12.96 42.15 35.85
C ALA A 2 12.05 42.94 34.88
N PRO A 3 10.75 42.59 34.74
CA PRO A 3 10.09 41.39 35.21
C PRO A 3 9.15 40.74 34.15
N ALA A 4 8.85 39.47 34.38
CA ALA A 4 7.68 38.78 33.84
C ALA A 4 6.42 39.32 34.55
N GLN A 5 5.37 39.57 33.81
CA GLN A 5 3.96 39.57 34.17
C GLN A 5 3.18 40.30 33.06
N VAL A 6 2.41 39.58 32.31
CA VAL A 6 1.09 39.93 31.72
C VAL A 6 0.68 38.78 30.79
N TRP A 7 0.02 37.78 31.35
CA TRP A 7 -0.91 36.87 30.61
C TRP A 7 -1.60 35.97 31.65
N GLN A 8 -2.42 36.59 32.49
CA GLN A 8 -3.49 35.89 33.22
C GLN A 8 -4.74 36.74 33.07
N ASN A 9 -5.72 36.21 32.44
CA ASN A 9 -7.15 36.53 32.47
C ASN A 9 -7.78 36.52 31.08
N LEU A 10 -8.31 35.38 30.71
CA LEU A 10 -9.46 35.24 29.81
C LEU A 10 -9.99 33.79 29.94
N ARG A 11 -10.82 33.55 30.97
CA ARG A 11 -11.73 32.41 31.00
C ARG A 11 -13.10 32.90 30.53
N PRO A 12 -13.79 32.23 29.62
CA PRO A 12 -15.20 32.49 29.35
C PRO A 12 -16.10 31.89 30.45
N PRO A 13 -17.29 32.48 30.69
CA PRO A 13 -18.18 32.05 31.75
C PRO A 13 -18.92 30.73 31.37
N PRO A 14 -19.41 29.99 32.40
CA PRO A 14 -20.12 28.71 32.19
C PRO A 14 -21.56 28.94 31.69
N VAL A 15 -21.98 28.11 30.76
CA VAL A 15 -23.36 28.04 30.26
C VAL A 15 -24.16 27.08 31.15
N PRO A 16 -25.37 27.45 31.61
CA PRO A 16 -26.18 26.58 32.44
C PRO A 16 -26.90 25.49 31.65
N LEU A 17 -26.83 24.26 32.18
CA LEU A 17 -27.62 23.11 31.77
C LEU A 17 -29.07 23.28 32.29
N HIS A 18 -30.04 23.27 31.36
CA HIS A 18 -31.43 23.02 31.71
C HIS A 18 -31.86 21.67 31.17
N SER A 19 -32.23 20.81 32.11
CA SER A 19 -32.92 19.55 31.89
C SER A 19 -34.39 19.82 31.61
N ALA A 20 -34.95 19.14 30.59
CA ALA A 20 -36.36 18.87 30.50
C ALA A 20 -36.60 17.54 29.76
N ASP A 21 -37.02 16.54 30.52
CA ASP A 21 -37.53 15.27 30.03
C ASP A 21 -38.85 15.45 29.29
N LEU A 22 -39.04 14.78 28.14
CA LEU A 22 -40.34 14.39 27.58
C LEU A 22 -40.16 13.12 26.71
N PRO A 23 -41.16 12.22 26.65
CA PRO A 23 -41.02 10.83 26.25
C PRO A 23 -41.09 10.63 24.73
N VAL A 24 -40.20 9.79 24.25
CA VAL A 24 -40.05 9.36 22.85
C VAL A 24 -40.70 7.96 22.70
N GLU A 25 -41.96 7.92 22.34
CA GLU A 25 -42.55 6.74 21.70
C GLU A 25 -43.84 7.18 20.96
N ASN A 26 -43.75 7.40 19.66
CA ASN A 26 -44.81 7.40 18.63
C ASN A 26 -44.58 8.38 17.45
N MET A 27 -43.37 8.82 17.19
CA MET A 27 -43.08 9.72 16.04
C MET A 27 -42.22 9.12 14.92
N LEU A 28 -41.76 7.88 15.05
CA LEU A 28 -40.74 7.32 14.13
C LEU A 28 -41.28 6.65 12.84
N VAL A 29 -42.58 6.50 12.67
CA VAL A 29 -43.12 5.82 11.47
C VAL A 29 -43.68 6.80 10.43
N HIS A 30 -44.05 8.02 10.81
CA HIS A 30 -44.57 9.01 9.84
C HIS A 30 -43.50 9.94 9.25
N GLU A 31 -42.34 10.10 9.89
CA GLU A 31 -41.21 10.88 9.36
C GLU A 31 -40.37 10.11 8.35
N ALA A 32 -40.27 8.79 8.44
CA ALA A 32 -39.49 7.97 7.51
C ALA A 32 -40.08 7.96 6.09
N MET A 33 -41.38 8.02 5.93
CA MET A 33 -42.03 8.05 4.61
C MET A 33 -42.03 9.43 3.96
N ASN A 34 -42.04 10.51 4.74
CA ASN A 34 -41.92 11.89 4.22
C ASN A 34 -40.45 12.29 3.98
N GLY A 35 -39.50 11.64 4.66
CA GLY A 35 -38.08 11.81 4.41
C GLY A 35 -37.65 11.30 3.03
N MET A 36 -38.05 10.09 2.67
CA MET A 36 -37.72 9.51 1.35
C MET A 36 -38.30 10.30 0.17
N ALA A 37 -39.53 10.82 0.29
CA ALA A 37 -40.15 11.62 -0.76
C ALA A 37 -39.46 13.02 -0.90
N ARG A 38 -38.98 13.60 0.20
CA ARG A 38 -38.20 14.86 0.18
C ARG A 38 -36.78 14.65 -0.34
N TYR A 39 -36.13 13.51 -0.07
CA TYR A 39 -34.84 13.17 -0.65
C TYR A 39 -34.92 12.96 -2.16
N LEU A 40 -35.97 12.33 -2.67
CA LEU A 40 -36.19 12.15 -4.12
C LEU A 40 -36.47 13.47 -4.87
N VAL A 41 -37.12 14.44 -4.25
CA VAL A 41 -37.40 15.75 -4.86
C VAL A 41 -36.18 16.69 -4.74
N LEU A 42 -35.42 16.63 -3.65
CA LEU A 42 -34.14 17.38 -3.53
C LEU A 42 -33.06 16.82 -4.44
N PHE A 43 -33.01 15.51 -4.68
CA PHE A 43 -32.09 14.89 -5.62
C PHE A 43 -32.38 15.31 -7.07
N GLY A 44 -33.64 15.49 -7.45
CA GLY A 44 -34.04 16.00 -8.76
C GLY A 44 -33.68 17.47 -8.99
N LEU A 45 -33.52 18.28 -7.92
CA LEU A 45 -33.15 19.70 -8.00
C LEU A 45 -31.65 19.94 -7.84
N LEU A 46 -30.91 19.06 -7.17
CA LEU A 46 -29.43 19.19 -7.03
C LEU A 46 -28.68 18.73 -8.27
N VAL A 47 -29.23 17.83 -9.09
CA VAL A 47 -28.64 17.43 -10.38
C VAL A 47 -28.65 18.60 -11.39
N LEU A 48 -29.54 19.59 -11.20
CA LEU A 48 -29.61 20.77 -12.06
C LEU A 48 -28.64 21.90 -11.71
N ALA A 49 -27.92 21.83 -10.59
CA ALA A 49 -27.06 22.92 -10.13
C ALA A 49 -25.55 22.72 -10.40
N SER A 50 -25.11 21.55 -10.86
CA SER A 50 -23.71 21.29 -11.27
C SER A 50 -23.56 21.27 -12.79
N GLN A 51 -24.00 22.30 -13.48
CA GLN A 51 -23.72 22.50 -14.91
C GLN A 51 -22.29 23.03 -15.10
N GLY A 52 -21.33 22.11 -15.00
CA GLY A 52 -19.97 22.33 -15.44
C GLY A 52 -19.58 21.21 -16.42
N ALA A 53 -19.65 21.50 -17.72
CA ALA A 53 -19.01 20.77 -18.82
C ALA A 53 -19.40 19.29 -19.08
N ALA A 54 -20.71 19.02 -19.26
CA ALA A 54 -21.15 17.86 -20.05
C ALA A 54 -21.93 18.36 -21.31
N ALA A 55 -21.40 19.36 -21.98
CA ALA A 55 -22.15 20.09 -23.04
C ALA A 55 -22.42 19.26 -24.30
N ASP A 56 -21.81 18.09 -24.47
CA ASP A 56 -21.94 17.31 -25.72
C ASP A 56 -22.40 15.84 -25.52
N TRP A 57 -22.79 15.44 -24.28
CA TRP A 57 -23.25 14.06 -24.06
C TRP A 57 -24.68 13.88 -24.56
N THR A 58 -24.88 12.91 -25.44
CA THR A 58 -26.20 12.43 -25.85
C THR A 58 -26.19 10.91 -25.89
N VAL A 59 -27.24 10.28 -25.36
CA VAL A 59 -27.40 8.83 -25.46
C VAL A 59 -27.47 8.41 -26.93
N PRO A 60 -26.62 7.48 -27.40
CA PRO A 60 -26.72 6.95 -28.76
C PRO A 60 -28.12 6.43 -29.07
N GLY A 61 -28.64 6.75 -30.26
CA GLY A 61 -30.04 6.44 -30.61
C GLY A 61 -30.39 4.96 -30.49
N GLU A 62 -29.45 4.07 -30.76
CA GLU A 62 -29.58 2.61 -30.60
C GLU A 62 -29.72 2.14 -29.13
N LEU A 63 -29.31 2.96 -28.17
CA LEU A 63 -29.37 2.64 -26.75
C LEU A 63 -30.55 3.35 -26.04
N GLN A 64 -31.26 4.22 -26.73
CA GLN A 64 -32.36 5.02 -26.17
C GLN A 64 -33.42 4.13 -25.51
N ALA A 65 -33.88 3.07 -26.17
CA ALA A 65 -34.89 2.17 -25.64
C ALA A 65 -34.43 1.45 -24.36
N ARG A 66 -33.14 1.12 -24.27
CA ARG A 66 -32.56 0.49 -23.07
C ARG A 66 -32.49 1.46 -21.90
N VAL A 67 -32.12 2.70 -22.16
CA VAL A 67 -32.07 3.75 -21.13
C VAL A 67 -33.49 4.11 -20.65
N GLU A 68 -34.49 4.13 -21.54
CA GLU A 68 -35.89 4.32 -21.18
C GLU A 68 -36.43 3.21 -20.27
N ALA A 69 -35.98 1.95 -20.46
CA ALA A 69 -36.38 0.81 -19.65
C ALA A 69 -35.85 0.86 -18.20
N LEU A 70 -34.81 1.65 -17.91
CA LEU A 70 -34.21 1.76 -16.58
C LEU A 70 -35.09 2.49 -15.53
N GLY A 71 -36.18 3.10 -15.96
CA GLY A 71 -37.04 3.91 -15.08
C GLY A 71 -36.56 5.36 -14.95
N ALA A 72 -37.43 6.24 -14.47
CA ALA A 72 -37.27 7.69 -14.59
C ALA A 72 -36.01 8.25 -13.93
N ALA A 73 -35.64 7.80 -12.73
CA ALA A 73 -34.49 8.33 -12.00
C ALA A 73 -33.15 7.95 -12.66
N ARG A 74 -32.97 6.68 -13.01
CA ARG A 74 -31.75 6.15 -13.66
C ARG A 74 -31.60 6.74 -15.06
N ARG A 75 -32.71 6.83 -15.80
CA ARG A 75 -32.74 7.48 -17.12
C ARG A 75 -32.27 8.92 -17.04
N ALA A 76 -32.84 9.73 -16.14
CA ALA A 76 -32.43 11.11 -15.94
C ALA A 76 -30.96 11.26 -15.57
N PHE A 77 -30.41 10.34 -14.78
CA PHE A 77 -29.01 10.31 -14.41
C PHE A 77 -28.10 10.06 -15.64
N ILE A 78 -28.45 9.12 -16.51
CA ILE A 78 -27.71 8.84 -17.73
C ILE A 78 -27.84 10.02 -18.71
N GLU A 79 -29.07 10.49 -18.98
CA GLU A 79 -29.33 11.57 -19.93
C GLU A 79 -28.68 12.90 -19.52
N SER A 80 -28.54 13.18 -18.23
CA SER A 80 -27.86 14.39 -17.73
C SER A 80 -26.35 14.41 -17.95
N GLY A 81 -25.75 13.30 -18.36
CA GLY A 81 -24.30 13.15 -18.44
C GLY A 81 -23.58 13.01 -17.09
N ALA A 82 -24.30 12.86 -15.98
CA ALA A 82 -23.68 12.65 -14.69
C ALA A 82 -22.89 11.33 -14.63
N ALA A 83 -23.33 10.31 -15.34
CA ALA A 83 -22.66 9.02 -15.42
C ALA A 83 -21.26 9.08 -16.05
N ILE A 84 -21.04 9.93 -17.07
CA ILE A 84 -19.74 10.08 -17.72
C ILE A 84 -18.72 10.86 -16.89
N GLN A 85 -19.14 11.48 -15.80
CA GLN A 85 -18.22 12.02 -14.80
C GLN A 85 -17.62 10.95 -13.90
N VAL A 86 -18.25 9.78 -13.81
CA VAL A 86 -17.82 8.64 -13.00
C VAL A 86 -17.07 7.62 -13.84
N VAL A 87 -17.54 7.37 -15.06
CA VAL A 87 -16.93 6.40 -15.98
C VAL A 87 -16.73 7.03 -17.36
N PRO A 88 -15.67 6.67 -18.10
CA PRO A 88 -15.47 7.17 -19.46
C PRO A 88 -16.66 6.86 -20.37
N GLU A 89 -17.01 7.79 -21.26
CA GLU A 89 -18.12 7.66 -22.20
C GLU A 89 -18.14 6.33 -22.96
N ARG A 90 -16.98 5.92 -23.51
CA ARG A 90 -16.86 4.64 -24.25
C ARG A 90 -17.17 3.43 -23.38
N GLN A 91 -16.80 3.49 -22.12
CA GLN A 91 -17.09 2.43 -21.17
C GLN A 91 -18.58 2.40 -20.84
N LEU A 92 -19.20 3.56 -20.59
CA LEU A 92 -20.65 3.64 -20.36
C LEU A 92 -21.43 3.09 -21.54
N ILE A 93 -21.09 3.46 -22.79
CA ILE A 93 -21.71 2.93 -24.00
C ILE A 93 -21.55 1.40 -24.09
N HIS A 94 -20.36 0.87 -23.77
CA HIS A 94 -20.13 -0.57 -23.74
C HIS A 94 -21.03 -1.26 -22.72
N GLU A 95 -21.08 -0.76 -21.48
CA GLU A 95 -21.91 -1.33 -20.42
C GLU A 95 -23.42 -1.27 -20.76
N LEU A 96 -23.86 -0.16 -21.32
CA LEU A 96 -25.23 -0.01 -21.84
C LEU A 96 -25.55 -1.00 -22.95
N THR A 97 -24.55 -1.48 -23.68
CA THR A 97 -24.74 -2.41 -24.80
C THR A 97 -24.80 -3.87 -24.35
N VAL A 98 -23.91 -4.27 -23.43
CA VAL A 98 -23.62 -5.71 -23.17
C VAL A 98 -24.31 -6.29 -21.94
N ARG A 99 -24.73 -5.46 -20.96
CA ARG A 99 -25.37 -5.96 -19.73
C ARG A 99 -26.82 -6.34 -19.97
N ASP A 100 -27.35 -7.29 -19.19
CA ASP A 100 -28.78 -7.49 -19.09
C ASP A 100 -29.44 -6.36 -18.28
N GLU A 101 -30.78 -6.35 -18.21
CA GLU A 101 -31.53 -5.25 -17.59
C GLU A 101 -31.29 -5.12 -16.10
N ASP A 102 -31.16 -6.24 -15.37
CA ASP A 102 -30.97 -6.24 -13.91
C ASP A 102 -29.53 -5.82 -13.57
N GLU A 103 -28.54 -6.35 -14.30
CA GLU A 103 -27.13 -5.96 -14.16
C GLU A 103 -26.92 -4.47 -14.48
N LEU A 104 -27.62 -3.97 -15.49
CA LEU A 104 -27.53 -2.58 -15.90
C LEU A 104 -28.17 -1.65 -14.88
N ALA A 105 -29.33 -2.01 -14.35
CA ALA A 105 -29.98 -1.26 -13.30
C ALA A 105 -29.11 -1.17 -12.03
N SER A 106 -28.50 -2.29 -11.63
CA SER A 106 -27.55 -2.31 -10.50
C SER A 106 -26.33 -1.44 -10.73
N LEU A 107 -25.74 -1.47 -11.93
CA LEU A 107 -24.62 -0.61 -12.29
C LEU A 107 -24.98 0.87 -12.17
N VAL A 108 -26.15 1.26 -12.73
CA VAL A 108 -26.57 2.66 -12.71
C VAL A 108 -26.84 3.13 -11.28
N ASP A 109 -27.41 2.30 -10.42
CA ASP A 109 -27.60 2.62 -9.00
C ASP A 109 -26.23 2.86 -8.29
N ASP A 110 -25.25 2.00 -8.55
CA ASP A 110 -23.91 2.17 -8.00
C ASP A 110 -23.21 3.45 -8.52
N LEU A 111 -23.39 3.77 -9.81
CA LEU A 111 -22.90 5.03 -10.37
C LEU A 111 -23.57 6.26 -9.78
N MET A 112 -24.89 6.20 -9.51
CA MET A 112 -25.61 7.27 -8.84
C MET A 112 -25.11 7.50 -7.42
N VAL A 113 -24.82 6.43 -6.68
CA VAL A 113 -24.22 6.52 -5.34
C VAL A 113 -22.84 7.19 -5.40
N VAL A 114 -21.98 6.76 -6.31
CA VAL A 114 -20.64 7.34 -6.48
C VAL A 114 -20.71 8.80 -6.88
N ALA A 115 -21.57 9.15 -7.84
CA ALA A 115 -21.76 10.55 -8.26
C ALA A 115 -22.24 11.42 -7.07
N GLY A 116 -23.15 10.90 -6.25
CA GLY A 116 -23.59 11.57 -5.02
C GLY A 116 -22.46 11.75 -3.99
N GLU A 117 -21.57 10.77 -3.86
CA GLU A 117 -20.39 10.86 -2.99
C GLU A 117 -19.32 11.81 -3.51
N MET A 118 -19.18 11.97 -4.82
CA MET A 118 -18.27 12.92 -5.45
C MET A 118 -18.76 14.37 -5.33
N GLY A 119 -20.08 14.58 -5.21
CA GLY A 119 -20.68 15.91 -5.09
C GLY A 119 -20.31 16.58 -3.76
N TYR A 120 -20.06 17.91 -3.83
CA TYR A 120 -19.89 18.73 -2.63
C TYR A 120 -21.18 18.77 -1.81
N SER A 121 -21.06 18.48 -0.51
CA SER A 121 -22.15 18.58 0.46
C SER A 121 -21.72 19.48 1.62
N PRO A 122 -22.37 20.65 1.81
CA PRO A 122 -22.01 21.56 2.90
C PRO A 122 -22.06 20.90 4.29
N GLU A 123 -23.03 20.02 4.51
CA GLU A 123 -23.21 19.32 5.79
C GLU A 123 -22.10 18.30 6.07
N ARG A 124 -21.55 17.69 5.02
CA ARG A 124 -20.49 16.70 5.09
C ARG A 124 -19.09 17.34 4.98
N ASP A 125 -18.94 18.34 4.10
CA ASP A 125 -17.63 18.80 3.63
C ASP A 125 -17.22 20.16 4.24
N MET A 126 -18.17 20.89 4.86
CA MET A 126 -17.96 22.20 5.48
C MET A 126 -18.20 22.20 6.98
N GLY A 127 -17.53 21.45 7.72
CA GLY A 127 -17.60 21.57 9.18
C GLY A 127 -16.21 21.78 9.78
N ALA A 128 -16.09 22.50 10.90
CA ALA A 128 -15.02 22.29 11.86
C ALA A 128 -15.16 20.86 12.44
N ALA A 129 -15.79 19.99 11.66
CA ALA A 129 -16.14 18.66 12.02
C ALA A 129 -14.89 17.81 12.12
N PRO A 130 -14.83 16.87 13.05
CA PRO A 130 -13.89 15.77 12.94
C PRO A 130 -14.11 15.15 11.56
N LEU A 131 -13.01 14.93 10.82
CA LEU A 131 -12.99 14.22 9.56
C LEU A 131 -13.91 13.00 9.66
N ASN A 132 -14.74 12.78 8.66
CA ASN A 132 -15.57 11.58 8.63
C ASN A 132 -14.67 10.36 8.42
N LEU A 133 -14.17 9.80 9.52
CA LEU A 133 -13.28 8.64 9.54
C LEU A 133 -13.98 7.36 9.05
N THR A 134 -15.30 7.36 8.94
CA THR A 134 -16.08 6.22 8.45
C THR A 134 -16.30 6.25 6.94
N SER A 135 -16.01 7.37 6.28
CA SER A 135 -16.08 7.47 4.82
C SER A 135 -15.02 6.56 4.19
N LYS A 136 -15.42 5.72 3.24
CA LYS A 136 -14.51 4.95 2.39
C LYS A 136 -13.87 5.79 1.28
N ARG A 137 -14.26 7.05 1.16
CA ARG A 137 -13.77 7.98 0.17
C ARG A 137 -12.46 8.62 0.62
N PHE A 138 -11.46 8.61 -0.23
CA PHE A 138 -10.23 9.37 -0.08
C PHE A 138 -10.39 10.81 -0.58
N SER A 139 -9.47 11.71 -0.17
CA SER A 139 -9.52 13.14 -0.52
C SER A 139 -9.49 13.44 -2.01
N SER A 140 -9.03 12.53 -2.83
CA SER A 140 -8.88 12.71 -4.29
C SER A 140 -9.36 11.50 -5.10
N ALA A 141 -9.91 10.47 -4.46
CA ALA A 141 -10.30 9.25 -5.14
C ALA A 141 -11.63 8.70 -4.59
N VAL A 142 -12.32 7.98 -5.43
CA VAL A 142 -13.52 7.23 -5.10
C VAL A 142 -13.28 5.76 -5.39
N THR A 143 -13.59 4.91 -4.43
CA THR A 143 -13.47 3.46 -4.61
C THR A 143 -14.37 2.99 -5.76
N THR A 144 -13.82 2.23 -6.69
CA THR A 144 -14.58 1.64 -7.79
C THR A 144 -15.70 0.74 -7.24
N PRO A 145 -16.96 0.97 -7.63
CA PRO A 145 -18.08 0.14 -7.20
C PRO A 145 -17.92 -1.32 -7.59
N ALA A 146 -18.47 -2.24 -6.79
CA ALA A 146 -18.41 -3.67 -7.05
C ALA A 146 -19.02 -4.05 -8.43
N ALA A 147 -20.04 -3.31 -8.89
CA ALA A 147 -20.64 -3.52 -10.22
C ALA A 147 -19.67 -3.20 -11.37
N LEU A 148 -18.79 -2.21 -11.21
CA LEU A 148 -17.75 -1.90 -12.20
C LEU A 148 -16.62 -2.95 -12.19
N ARG A 149 -16.40 -3.63 -11.07
CA ARG A 149 -15.46 -4.76 -10.99
C ARG A 149 -15.92 -5.96 -11.83
N LYS A 150 -17.23 -6.12 -12.00
CA LYS A 150 -17.82 -7.21 -12.80
C LYS A 150 -17.80 -6.95 -14.32
N MET A 151 -16.85 -6.14 -14.80
CA MET A 151 -16.68 -5.98 -16.24
C MET A 151 -16.54 -7.36 -16.93
N LYS A 152 -17.21 -7.53 -18.09
CA LYS A 152 -17.16 -8.77 -18.88
C LYS A 152 -15.80 -8.88 -19.57
N ARG A 153 -14.77 -9.23 -18.83
CA ARG A 153 -13.50 -9.69 -19.34
C ARG A 153 -13.14 -11.00 -18.68
N GLU A 154 -12.40 -11.82 -19.38
CA GLU A 154 -11.83 -13.02 -18.78
C GLU A 154 -10.85 -12.62 -17.64
N ALA A 155 -11.00 -13.24 -16.47
CA ALA A 155 -10.12 -13.00 -15.35
C ALA A 155 -8.72 -13.57 -15.64
N GLY A 156 -7.69 -12.83 -15.25
CA GLY A 156 -6.30 -13.26 -15.36
C GLY A 156 -5.36 -12.10 -15.68
N PRO A 157 -4.06 -12.24 -15.39
CA PRO A 157 -3.05 -11.25 -15.71
C PRO A 157 -2.93 -11.01 -17.21
N PHE A 158 -2.84 -9.75 -17.62
CA PHE A 158 -2.74 -9.37 -19.03
C PHE A 158 -1.54 -8.45 -19.29
N SER A 159 -1.02 -8.49 -20.52
CA SER A 159 0.09 -7.62 -20.93
C SER A 159 -0.42 -6.24 -21.30
N VAL A 160 0.27 -5.21 -20.82
CA VAL A 160 0.07 -3.82 -21.23
C VAL A 160 1.13 -3.34 -22.24
N HIS A 161 2.03 -4.24 -22.64
CA HIS A 161 3.13 -3.92 -23.53
C HIS A 161 2.73 -4.13 -24.98
N ARG A 162 2.89 -3.09 -25.79
CA ARG A 162 2.76 -3.15 -27.24
C ARG A 162 4.01 -3.71 -27.93
N TYR A 163 5.17 -3.59 -27.28
CA TYR A 163 6.47 -3.95 -27.84
C TYR A 163 7.12 -5.06 -27.00
N LEU A 164 8.05 -5.79 -27.60
CA LEU A 164 8.81 -6.82 -26.89
C LEU A 164 9.78 -6.24 -25.86
N ASN A 165 10.27 -5.01 -26.10
CA ASN A 165 11.10 -4.32 -25.12
C ASN A 165 10.21 -3.79 -23.98
N PRO A 166 10.39 -4.26 -22.74
CA PRO A 166 9.55 -3.87 -21.60
C PRO A 166 9.70 -2.39 -21.18
N ARG A 167 10.73 -1.70 -21.67
CA ARG A 167 10.89 -0.24 -21.48
C ARG A 167 10.04 0.59 -22.46
N SER A 168 9.42 -0.07 -23.45
CA SER A 168 8.57 0.57 -24.44
C SER A 168 7.10 0.34 -24.08
N GLY A 169 6.28 1.37 -24.14
CA GLY A 169 4.85 1.31 -23.78
C GLY A 169 4.60 1.73 -22.34
N VAL A 170 3.73 1.03 -21.63
CA VAL A 170 3.42 1.32 -20.23
C VAL A 170 4.42 0.57 -19.33
N PRO A 171 5.25 1.27 -18.53
CA PRO A 171 6.22 0.62 -17.67
C PRO A 171 5.53 -0.15 -16.53
N THR A 172 6.00 -1.36 -16.26
CA THR A 172 5.61 -2.20 -15.14
C THR A 172 6.84 -2.75 -14.44
N PHE A 173 6.72 -3.22 -13.20
CA PHE A 173 7.84 -3.82 -12.50
C PHE A 173 8.38 -5.02 -13.27
N GLY A 174 9.64 -4.94 -13.72
CA GLY A 174 10.28 -6.01 -14.48
C GLY A 174 9.63 -6.38 -15.81
N GLY A 175 8.73 -5.55 -16.34
CA GLY A 175 7.92 -5.91 -17.51
C GLY A 175 6.85 -6.95 -17.20
N ALA A 176 6.46 -7.12 -15.94
CA ALA A 176 5.43 -8.04 -15.51
C ALA A 176 4.09 -7.77 -16.19
N LYS A 177 3.27 -8.80 -16.29
CA LYS A 177 1.85 -8.65 -16.63
C LYS A 177 1.16 -7.85 -15.53
N VAL A 178 0.06 -7.18 -15.88
CA VAL A 178 -0.78 -6.43 -14.93
C VAL A 178 -1.91 -7.33 -14.46
N ALA A 179 -2.19 -7.25 -13.16
CA ALA A 179 -3.43 -7.72 -12.56
C ALA A 179 -4.11 -6.53 -11.87
N ILE A 180 -5.44 -6.49 -11.85
CA ILE A 180 -6.18 -5.35 -11.30
C ILE A 180 -7.05 -5.80 -10.13
N TRP A 181 -7.53 -7.05 -10.17
CA TRP A 181 -8.46 -7.60 -9.20
C TRP A 181 -7.95 -8.89 -8.58
N PRO A 182 -8.45 -9.27 -7.39
CA PRO A 182 -8.09 -10.55 -6.77
C PRO A 182 -8.40 -11.77 -7.66
N GLU A 183 -9.46 -11.69 -8.46
CA GLU A 183 -9.83 -12.74 -9.41
C GLU A 183 -8.74 -12.97 -10.47
N ASP A 184 -8.01 -11.92 -10.86
CA ASP A 184 -6.87 -12.03 -11.77
C ASP A 184 -5.71 -12.79 -11.13
N LEU A 185 -5.45 -12.53 -9.84
CA LEU A 185 -4.41 -13.23 -9.09
C LEU A 185 -4.73 -14.71 -8.96
N ILE A 186 -5.99 -15.04 -8.65
CA ILE A 186 -6.46 -16.43 -8.52
C ILE A 186 -6.40 -17.14 -9.89
N ALA A 187 -6.95 -16.54 -10.96
CA ALA A 187 -6.97 -17.13 -12.28
C ALA A 187 -5.55 -17.30 -12.85
N GLY A 188 -4.65 -16.35 -12.56
CA GLY A 188 -3.24 -16.39 -12.96
C GLY A 188 -2.38 -17.31 -12.11
N LYS A 189 -2.89 -17.87 -11.01
CA LYS A 189 -2.11 -18.61 -10.00
C LYS A 189 -0.85 -17.82 -9.64
N VAL A 190 -1.04 -16.55 -9.32
CA VAL A 190 0.04 -15.60 -9.11
C VAL A 190 0.81 -15.96 -7.84
N ASP A 191 2.14 -16.07 -7.95
CA ASP A 191 3.01 -16.30 -6.80
C ASP A 191 3.32 -15.00 -6.06
N VAL A 192 3.51 -13.90 -6.80
CA VAL A 192 3.92 -12.59 -6.25
C VAL A 192 3.14 -11.47 -6.94
N ALA A 193 2.53 -10.61 -6.14
CA ALA A 193 1.89 -9.37 -6.60
C ALA A 193 2.68 -8.16 -6.08
N ILE A 194 3.34 -7.43 -6.98
CA ILE A 194 4.08 -6.21 -6.64
C ILE A 194 3.11 -5.03 -6.71
N MET A 195 3.03 -4.26 -5.63
CA MET A 195 2.13 -3.12 -5.52
C MET A 195 2.89 -1.86 -5.08
N GLY A 196 2.62 -0.74 -5.72
CA GLY A 196 3.17 0.55 -5.32
C GLY A 196 2.36 1.18 -4.19
N VAL A 197 3.03 1.85 -3.26
CA VAL A 197 2.38 2.63 -2.19
C VAL A 197 2.89 4.06 -2.23
N PRO A 198 2.27 4.96 -3.03
CA PRO A 198 2.75 6.32 -3.24
C PRO A 198 2.39 7.26 -2.07
N SER A 199 2.95 7.00 -0.86
CA SER A 199 2.68 7.78 0.36
C SER A 199 3.97 8.23 1.03
N ASP A 200 4.03 9.50 1.44
CA ASP A 200 5.15 10.10 2.18
C ASP A 200 4.67 10.93 3.40
N MET A 201 3.45 10.68 3.83
CA MET A 201 2.80 11.50 4.86
C MET A 201 3.20 11.12 6.29
N GLY A 202 3.69 9.91 6.52
CA GLY A 202 4.10 9.45 7.85
C GLY A 202 5.44 10.02 8.30
N SER A 203 6.34 10.33 7.35
CA SER A 203 7.67 10.89 7.63
C SER A 203 7.71 12.42 7.50
N GLY A 204 6.84 12.99 6.67
CA GLY A 204 6.99 14.34 6.18
C GLY A 204 8.19 14.52 5.22
N GLN A 205 8.89 13.44 4.88
CA GLN A 205 9.95 13.41 3.88
C GLN A 205 9.30 13.30 2.49
N ARG A 206 9.38 14.38 1.74
CA ARG A 206 8.80 14.47 0.41
C ARG A 206 9.54 13.53 -0.55
N ASP A 207 8.76 12.94 -1.46
CA ASP A 207 9.21 12.16 -2.59
C ASP A 207 9.30 10.63 -2.39
N ALA A 208 9.17 10.07 -1.21
CA ALA A 208 9.03 8.62 -1.05
C ALA A 208 7.79 8.08 -1.81
N ALA A 209 6.82 8.94 -2.08
CA ALA A 209 5.65 8.64 -2.88
C ALA A 209 5.97 8.35 -4.36
N SER A 210 7.09 8.84 -4.92
CA SER A 210 7.47 8.63 -6.33
C SER A 210 8.22 7.31 -6.56
N ALA A 211 8.70 6.66 -5.51
CA ALA A 211 9.51 5.44 -5.62
C ALA A 211 8.90 4.34 -6.50
N PRO A 212 7.59 4.01 -6.41
CA PRO A 212 7.01 2.97 -7.25
C PRO A 212 7.13 3.25 -8.74
N ASP A 213 6.94 4.50 -9.15
CA ASP A 213 6.93 4.89 -10.55
C ASP A 213 8.36 4.91 -11.12
N GLU A 214 9.32 5.41 -10.36
CA GLU A 214 10.75 5.42 -10.76
C GLU A 214 11.33 4.00 -10.82
N MET A 215 10.98 3.12 -9.88
CA MET A 215 11.40 1.72 -9.93
C MET A 215 10.80 0.97 -11.13
N ARG A 216 9.57 1.29 -11.56
CA ARG A 216 8.99 0.77 -12.80
C ARG A 216 9.71 1.31 -14.03
N ALA A 217 10.04 2.62 -14.04
CA ALA A 217 10.68 3.27 -15.18
C ALA A 217 12.06 2.69 -15.48
N LEU A 218 12.88 2.38 -14.46
CA LEU A 218 14.20 1.78 -14.64
C LEU A 218 14.16 0.29 -14.95
N ASN A 219 13.12 -0.43 -14.59
CA ASN A 219 12.80 -1.80 -15.01
C ASN A 219 13.99 -2.78 -15.00
N THR A 220 14.73 -2.86 -13.87
CA THR A 220 15.95 -3.68 -13.77
C THR A 220 15.76 -4.99 -13.00
N ILE A 221 14.55 -5.29 -12.48
CA ILE A 221 14.30 -6.43 -11.59
C ILE A 221 14.10 -7.79 -12.30
N ALA A 222 13.89 -7.83 -13.61
CA ALA A 222 13.70 -9.07 -14.36
C ALA A 222 15.01 -9.75 -14.81
N THR A 223 16.14 -9.35 -14.23
CA THR A 223 17.46 -9.88 -14.61
C THR A 223 17.72 -11.24 -13.95
N PRO A 224 18.45 -12.14 -14.62
CA PRO A 224 18.89 -13.38 -14.00
C PRO A 224 19.87 -13.07 -12.85
N ASP A 225 19.77 -13.83 -11.77
CA ASP A 225 20.78 -13.80 -10.72
C ASP A 225 22.09 -14.43 -11.22
N THR A 226 23.17 -13.69 -11.17
CA THR A 226 24.46 -14.16 -11.69
C THR A 226 25.07 -15.28 -10.86
N GLN A 227 24.62 -15.46 -9.62
CA GLN A 227 25.11 -16.52 -8.74
C GLN A 227 24.37 -17.83 -8.98
N SER A 228 23.05 -17.84 -8.99
CA SER A 228 22.24 -19.05 -9.16
C SER A 228 21.86 -19.32 -10.63
N LEU A 229 21.99 -18.33 -11.50
CA LEU A 229 21.48 -18.29 -12.87
C LEU A 229 19.97 -18.47 -12.97
N VAL A 230 19.25 -18.34 -11.85
CA VAL A 230 17.80 -18.40 -11.81
C VAL A 230 17.21 -17.10 -12.37
N ARG A 231 16.18 -17.22 -13.18
CA ARG A 231 15.36 -16.12 -13.71
C ARG A 231 14.04 -16.08 -12.96
N PRO A 232 13.85 -15.17 -12.02
CA PRO A 232 12.67 -15.21 -11.14
C PRO A 232 11.35 -15.15 -11.93
N PHE A 233 11.28 -14.33 -12.98
CA PHE A 233 10.06 -14.18 -13.81
C PHE A 233 9.76 -15.39 -14.73
N GLU A 234 10.68 -16.34 -14.88
CA GLU A 234 10.43 -17.61 -15.57
C GLU A 234 9.96 -18.70 -14.61
N VAL A 235 10.31 -18.58 -13.31
CA VAL A 235 9.97 -19.54 -12.26
C VAL A 235 8.68 -19.15 -11.53
N LEU A 236 8.49 -17.84 -11.31
CA LEU A 236 7.38 -17.27 -10.58
C LEU A 236 6.38 -16.59 -11.51
N ALA A 237 5.12 -16.75 -11.22
CA ALA A 237 4.06 -15.93 -11.79
C ALA A 237 4.04 -14.58 -11.04
N VAL A 238 4.80 -13.59 -11.54
CA VAL A 238 4.90 -12.24 -10.97
C VAL A 238 3.98 -11.29 -11.73
N VAL A 239 3.25 -10.46 -11.03
CA VAL A 239 2.42 -9.40 -11.61
C VAL A 239 2.71 -8.04 -11.00
N ASP A 240 2.48 -6.98 -11.76
CA ASP A 240 2.31 -5.62 -11.25
C ASP A 240 0.82 -5.42 -10.91
N TYR A 241 0.54 -5.16 -9.64
CA TYR A 241 -0.83 -4.98 -9.13
C TYR A 241 -1.24 -3.51 -9.08
N GLY A 242 -0.42 -2.63 -9.66
CA GLY A 242 -0.64 -1.19 -9.71
C GLY A 242 -0.24 -0.47 -8.43
N ASN A 243 -0.60 0.81 -8.36
CA ASN A 243 -0.45 1.61 -7.14
C ASN A 243 -1.72 1.51 -6.30
N LEU A 244 -1.55 1.34 -4.99
CA LEU A 244 -2.64 1.44 -4.03
C LEU A 244 -3.08 2.89 -3.89
N GLU A 245 -4.37 3.10 -3.67
CA GLU A 245 -4.90 4.43 -3.45
C GLU A 245 -4.49 4.96 -2.07
N VAL A 246 -4.06 6.22 -2.01
CA VAL A 246 -3.64 6.89 -0.78
C VAL A 246 -4.48 8.15 -0.56
N ASP A 247 -4.87 8.42 0.67
CA ASP A 247 -5.54 9.67 1.04
C ASP A 247 -4.48 10.72 1.36
N ARG A 248 -4.39 11.74 0.51
CA ARG A 248 -3.40 12.83 0.64
C ARG A 248 -3.60 13.72 1.86
N MET A 249 -4.69 13.54 2.59
CA MET A 249 -5.05 14.35 3.76
C MET A 249 -5.11 13.51 5.05
N SER A 250 -4.94 12.18 4.97
CA SER A 250 -5.02 11.30 6.15
C SER A 250 -4.13 10.08 6.01
N VAL A 251 -3.12 10.01 6.87
CA VAL A 251 -2.25 8.82 7.01
C VAL A 251 -3.06 7.63 7.49
N GLU A 252 -3.99 7.83 8.43
CA GLU A 252 -4.80 6.77 9.03
C GLU A 252 -5.70 6.08 8.01
N ARG A 253 -6.30 6.84 7.09
CA ARG A 253 -7.09 6.26 5.99
C ARG A 253 -6.22 5.48 5.03
N THR A 254 -5.06 6.02 4.66
CA THR A 254 -4.08 5.34 3.82
C THR A 254 -3.65 4.02 4.46
N VAL A 255 -3.27 4.04 5.73
CA VAL A 255 -2.85 2.85 6.48
C VAL A 255 -3.95 1.77 6.50
N ASN A 256 -5.19 2.15 6.77
CA ASN A 256 -6.29 1.19 6.79
C ASN A 256 -6.54 0.58 5.41
N HIS A 257 -6.53 1.39 4.36
CA HIS A 257 -6.72 0.90 3.00
C HIS A 257 -5.56 0.00 2.54
N VAL A 258 -4.32 0.39 2.79
CA VAL A 258 -3.14 -0.44 2.46
C VAL A 258 -3.23 -1.79 3.16
N ALA A 259 -3.58 -1.83 4.46
CA ALA A 259 -3.76 -3.08 5.18
C ALA A 259 -4.88 -3.96 4.57
N GLU A 260 -6.00 -3.37 4.17
CA GLU A 260 -7.09 -4.10 3.48
C GLU A 260 -6.62 -4.70 2.16
N MET A 261 -5.87 -3.94 1.33
CA MET A 261 -5.39 -4.40 0.02
C MET A 261 -4.31 -5.48 0.15
N VAL A 262 -3.41 -5.36 1.12
CA VAL A 262 -2.42 -6.39 1.45
C VAL A 262 -3.12 -7.68 1.89
N ALA A 263 -4.13 -7.58 2.77
CA ALA A 263 -4.92 -8.73 3.21
C ALA A 263 -5.70 -9.36 2.05
N GLU A 264 -6.28 -8.55 1.15
CA GLU A 264 -6.97 -9.04 -0.04
C GLU A 264 -6.03 -9.85 -0.93
N THR A 265 -4.83 -9.33 -1.19
CA THR A 265 -3.79 -10.01 -1.97
C THR A 265 -3.36 -11.32 -1.30
N ALA A 266 -3.03 -11.29 -0.02
CA ALA A 266 -2.59 -12.47 0.72
C ALA A 266 -3.64 -13.60 0.73
N ARG A 267 -4.95 -13.26 0.79
CA ARG A 267 -6.04 -14.26 0.72
C ARG A 267 -6.09 -15.02 -0.61
N THR A 268 -5.54 -14.46 -1.69
CA THR A 268 -5.46 -15.16 -2.98
C THR A 268 -4.35 -16.21 -3.02
N GLY A 269 -3.45 -16.22 -2.03
CA GLY A 269 -2.25 -17.04 -1.98
C GLY A 269 -1.02 -16.39 -2.62
N ALA A 270 -1.17 -15.21 -3.23
CA ALA A 270 -0.04 -14.43 -3.74
C ALA A 270 0.68 -13.71 -2.60
N VAL A 271 2.01 -13.63 -2.69
CA VAL A 271 2.84 -12.87 -1.76
C VAL A 271 2.70 -11.38 -2.10
N PRO A 272 2.16 -10.53 -1.22
CA PRO A 272 2.17 -9.09 -1.42
C PRO A 272 3.59 -8.54 -1.28
N MET A 273 4.08 -7.84 -2.30
CA MET A 273 5.34 -7.10 -2.26
C MET A 273 5.05 -5.62 -2.44
N MET A 274 5.19 -4.85 -1.37
CA MET A 274 4.99 -3.41 -1.39
C MET A 274 6.26 -2.68 -1.80
N VAL A 275 6.12 -1.66 -2.62
CA VAL A 275 7.20 -0.80 -3.07
C VAL A 275 6.81 0.65 -2.83
N GLY A 276 7.66 1.34 -2.12
CA GLY A 276 7.51 2.77 -1.84
C GLY A 276 6.67 3.07 -0.61
N GLY A 277 6.48 4.36 -0.44
CA GLY A 277 6.07 4.97 0.78
C GLY A 277 7.23 5.13 1.76
N ASP A 278 7.00 5.95 2.77
CA ASP A 278 7.88 6.03 3.92
C ASP A 278 7.72 4.80 4.85
N THR A 279 8.55 4.70 5.88
CA THR A 279 8.56 3.51 6.76
C THR A 279 7.30 3.35 7.61
N SER A 280 6.38 4.34 7.63
CA SER A 280 5.07 4.15 8.25
C SER A 280 4.25 3.04 7.57
N MET A 281 4.57 2.70 6.32
CA MET A 281 3.91 1.65 5.55
C MET A 281 4.25 0.23 6.03
N LEU A 282 5.30 0.05 6.84
CA LEU A 282 5.58 -1.21 7.52
C LEU A 282 4.39 -1.68 8.36
N TYR A 283 3.77 -0.76 9.10
CA TYR A 283 2.64 -1.10 9.96
C TYR A 283 1.46 -1.71 9.18
N PRO A 284 0.90 -1.06 8.14
CA PRO A 284 -0.21 -1.65 7.39
C PRO A 284 0.18 -2.90 6.59
N GLY A 285 1.41 -2.99 6.11
CA GLY A 285 1.91 -4.18 5.41
C GLY A 285 1.85 -5.42 6.27
N VAL A 286 2.46 -5.35 7.46
CA VAL A 286 2.45 -6.45 8.44
C VAL A 286 1.05 -6.73 8.96
N LYS A 287 0.25 -5.69 9.27
CA LYS A 287 -1.14 -5.82 9.72
C LYS A 287 -2.03 -6.52 8.68
N GLY A 288 -1.86 -6.18 7.40
CA GLY A 288 -2.59 -6.80 6.31
C GLY A 288 -2.33 -8.30 6.22
N VAL A 289 -1.07 -8.73 6.31
CA VAL A 289 -0.68 -10.14 6.36
C VAL A 289 -1.25 -10.83 7.61
N ALA A 290 -1.13 -10.19 8.78
CA ALA A 290 -1.66 -10.72 10.04
C ALA A 290 -3.18 -10.93 10.00
N THR A 291 -3.92 -10.07 9.30
CA THR A 291 -5.37 -10.23 9.10
C THR A 291 -5.73 -11.53 8.38
N THR A 292 -4.81 -12.07 7.59
CA THR A 292 -5.03 -13.31 6.81
C THR A 292 -4.47 -14.55 7.51
N LEU A 293 -3.27 -14.45 8.07
CA LEU A 293 -2.57 -15.59 8.67
C LEU A 293 -2.83 -15.73 10.18
N GLY A 294 -3.29 -14.68 10.84
CA GLY A 294 -3.41 -14.54 12.28
C GLY A 294 -2.26 -13.72 12.87
N GLU A 295 -2.59 -12.99 13.93
CA GLU A 295 -1.63 -12.20 14.69
C GLU A 295 -0.58 -13.12 15.33
N ARG A 296 0.68 -12.66 15.38
CA ARG A 296 1.81 -13.37 16.00
C ARG A 296 2.09 -14.76 15.40
N SER A 297 1.68 -15.02 14.17
CA SER A 297 1.84 -16.32 13.50
C SER A 297 3.06 -16.40 12.59
N PHE A 298 3.74 -15.29 12.35
CA PHE A 298 4.91 -15.18 11.47
C PHE A 298 5.98 -14.28 12.09
N GLY A 299 7.21 -14.41 11.61
CA GLY A 299 8.33 -13.56 12.02
C GLY A 299 8.48 -12.32 11.17
N LEU A 300 9.12 -11.29 11.72
CA LEU A 300 9.51 -10.08 11.01
C LEU A 300 11.03 -9.95 10.97
N LEU A 301 11.59 -9.81 9.76
CA LEU A 301 12.97 -9.38 9.57
C LEU A 301 12.96 -7.98 8.97
N HIS A 302 13.46 -7.01 9.71
CA HIS A 302 13.47 -5.61 9.33
C HIS A 302 14.89 -5.07 9.23
N PHE A 303 15.27 -4.62 8.04
CA PHE A 303 16.52 -3.93 7.77
C PHE A 303 16.27 -2.43 7.80
N SER A 304 16.89 -1.71 8.71
CA SER A 304 16.78 -0.25 8.84
C SER A 304 17.97 0.33 9.60
N ALA A 305 18.26 1.59 9.38
CA ALA A 305 19.12 2.36 10.27
C ALA A 305 18.45 2.64 11.62
N HIS A 306 17.13 2.75 11.60
CA HIS A 306 16.31 3.27 12.69
C HIS A 306 15.57 2.14 13.42
N PRO A 307 15.35 2.27 14.73
CA PRO A 307 14.60 1.27 15.50
C PRO A 307 13.09 1.34 15.23
N ASP A 308 12.58 2.44 14.73
CA ASP A 308 11.17 2.76 14.46
C ASP A 308 10.25 2.41 15.64
N ALA A 309 10.77 2.66 16.84
CA ALA A 309 10.21 2.30 18.14
C ALA A 309 9.98 3.52 19.05
N GLU A 310 9.69 4.67 18.46
CA GLU A 310 9.41 5.90 19.22
C GLU A 310 8.11 5.74 20.01
N ARG A 311 8.19 5.91 21.33
CA ARG A 311 7.08 5.72 22.28
C ARG A 311 6.39 7.02 22.67
N HIS A 312 7.07 8.12 22.46
CA HIS A 312 6.62 9.46 22.82
C HIS A 312 6.53 10.29 21.56
N GLY A 313 5.38 10.59 21.14
CA GLY A 313 5.21 11.34 19.91
C GLY A 313 3.76 11.61 19.65
N ASP A 314 3.51 12.08 18.47
CA ASP A 314 2.20 12.49 18.02
C ASP A 314 1.20 11.33 18.05
N HIS A 315 -0.06 11.66 18.17
CA HIS A 315 -1.17 10.71 18.05
C HIS A 315 -1.35 10.20 16.62
N THR A 316 -0.55 10.69 15.67
CA THR A 316 -0.54 10.29 14.28
C THR A 316 0.37 9.07 14.04
N ILE A 317 0.09 8.32 12.99
CA ILE A 317 0.96 7.24 12.53
C ILE A 317 2.15 7.87 11.83
N SER A 318 3.36 7.59 12.31
CA SER A 318 4.61 8.07 11.73
C SER A 318 5.56 6.92 11.37
N ASP A 319 6.54 7.25 10.53
CA ASP A 319 7.63 6.36 10.14
C ASP A 319 8.49 5.90 11.32
N ARG A 320 8.54 6.69 12.42
CA ARG A 320 9.35 6.41 13.62
C ARG A 320 8.70 5.44 14.60
N GLN A 321 7.44 5.05 14.38
CA GLN A 321 6.63 4.29 15.34
C GLN A 321 6.20 2.91 14.85
N ALA A 322 6.57 2.51 13.64
CA ALA A 322 6.03 1.31 13.02
C ALA A 322 6.25 0.06 13.88
N ILE A 323 7.46 -0.19 14.37
CA ILE A 323 7.79 -1.32 15.24
C ILE A 323 7.09 -1.21 16.61
N PHE A 324 7.08 -0.01 17.21
CA PHE A 324 6.37 0.22 18.47
C PHE A 324 4.90 -0.18 18.34
N ARG A 325 4.20 0.31 17.33
CA ARG A 325 2.78 0.02 17.12
C ARG A 325 2.49 -1.45 16.83
N LEU A 326 3.34 -2.10 16.02
CA LEU A 326 3.18 -3.53 15.73
C LEU A 326 3.26 -4.39 16.99
N LEU A 327 4.13 -4.03 17.95
CA LEU A 327 4.29 -4.74 19.22
C LEU A 327 3.18 -4.39 20.22
N GLU A 328 2.81 -3.10 20.36
CA GLU A 328 1.75 -2.65 21.26
C GLU A 328 0.37 -3.19 20.84
N ASP A 329 0.07 -3.18 19.55
CA ASP A 329 -1.15 -3.74 18.99
C ASP A 329 -1.11 -5.29 18.92
N ARG A 330 -0.01 -5.91 19.36
CA ARG A 330 0.21 -7.36 19.40
C ARG A 330 0.06 -8.05 18.05
N ILE A 331 0.33 -7.34 16.97
CA ILE A 331 0.28 -7.87 15.61
C ILE A 331 1.43 -8.86 15.39
N ILE A 332 2.63 -8.55 15.93
CA ILE A 332 3.81 -9.42 15.91
C ILE A 332 4.28 -9.78 17.33
N ASP A 333 5.11 -10.81 17.41
CA ASP A 333 5.82 -11.18 18.62
C ASP A 333 7.25 -10.62 18.59
N GLY A 334 7.67 -9.95 19.68
CA GLY A 334 9.02 -9.42 19.75
C GLY A 334 10.09 -10.53 19.67
N GLY A 335 9.81 -11.72 20.22
CA GLY A 335 10.69 -12.88 20.12
C GLY A 335 10.91 -13.38 18.69
N ASP A 336 10.01 -13.08 17.77
CA ASP A 336 10.09 -13.42 16.35
C ASP A 336 10.40 -12.21 15.45
N THR A 337 10.78 -11.08 16.08
CA THR A 337 11.18 -9.85 15.40
C THR A 337 12.69 -9.68 15.46
N ILE A 338 13.30 -9.45 14.29
CA ILE A 338 14.74 -9.27 14.12
C ILE A 338 14.98 -7.96 13.36
N GLN A 339 15.79 -7.06 13.92
CA GLN A 339 16.21 -5.82 13.28
C GLN A 339 17.71 -5.85 12.94
N VAL A 340 18.09 -5.35 11.75
CA VAL A 340 19.48 -5.36 11.27
C VAL A 340 19.86 -4.03 10.69
N GLY A 341 20.99 -3.45 11.14
CA GLY A 341 21.55 -2.23 10.57
C GLY A 341 21.45 -1.00 11.48
N LEU A 342 20.90 -1.15 12.68
CA LEU A 342 20.59 -0.05 13.60
C LEU A 342 21.81 0.84 13.86
N ARG A 343 21.61 2.16 13.73
CA ARG A 343 22.59 3.22 13.96
C ARG A 343 21.92 4.60 14.01
N GLY A 344 22.71 5.63 14.16
CA GLY A 344 22.19 7.00 14.18
C GLY A 344 21.73 7.47 15.57
N PRO A 345 21.17 8.69 15.65
CA PRO A 345 20.80 9.32 16.91
C PRO A 345 19.59 8.69 17.60
N ASP A 346 18.70 8.05 16.86
CA ASP A 346 17.48 7.42 17.40
C ASP A 346 17.78 6.10 18.13
N VAL A 347 19.05 5.62 18.08
CA VAL A 347 19.51 4.40 18.75
C VAL A 347 20.17 4.76 20.07
N ASP A 348 19.37 5.02 21.09
CA ASP A 348 19.82 5.31 22.44
C ASP A 348 19.70 4.09 23.39
N GLN A 349 20.15 4.26 24.63
CA GLN A 349 20.14 3.19 25.61
C GLN A 349 18.71 2.77 25.97
N ASP A 350 17.80 3.71 26.12
CA ASP A 350 16.42 3.44 26.55
C ASP A 350 15.65 2.70 25.48
N THR A 351 15.84 3.07 24.22
CA THR A 351 15.25 2.39 23.07
C THR A 351 15.77 0.95 22.93
N LEU A 352 17.10 0.74 23.02
CA LEU A 352 17.68 -0.60 22.96
C LEU A 352 17.25 -1.47 24.14
N GLN A 353 17.12 -0.88 25.33
CA GLN A 353 16.63 -1.62 26.50
C GLN A 353 15.16 -2.02 26.30
N TRP A 354 14.33 -1.10 25.83
CA TRP A 354 12.92 -1.39 25.53
C TRP A 354 12.77 -2.52 24.50
N LEU A 355 13.52 -2.46 23.38
CA LEU A 355 13.49 -3.54 22.38
C LEU A 355 13.85 -4.91 23.01
N ARG A 356 14.85 -4.95 23.90
CA ARG A 356 15.22 -6.18 24.61
C ARG A 356 14.11 -6.68 25.54
N ASP A 357 13.46 -5.76 26.26
CA ASP A 357 12.36 -6.08 27.17
C ASP A 357 11.14 -6.62 26.42
N GLN A 358 10.92 -6.16 25.16
CA GLN A 358 9.95 -6.74 24.25
C GLN A 358 10.38 -8.08 23.62
N GLY A 359 11.62 -8.50 23.81
CA GLY A 359 12.18 -9.72 23.22
C GLY A 359 12.74 -9.58 21.81
N VAL A 360 12.75 -8.35 21.25
CA VAL A 360 13.25 -8.06 19.90
C VAL A 360 14.76 -8.33 19.83
N ARG A 361 15.18 -9.03 18.79
CA ARG A 361 16.61 -9.24 18.49
C ARG A 361 17.05 -8.15 17.52
N TYR A 362 18.17 -7.53 17.83
CA TYR A 362 18.70 -6.47 16.97
C TYR A 362 20.21 -6.60 16.77
N HIS A 363 20.65 -6.21 15.59
CA HIS A 363 22.04 -6.20 15.16
C HIS A 363 22.43 -4.80 14.70
N THR A 364 23.23 -4.13 15.50
CA THR A 364 23.68 -2.77 15.19
C THR A 364 24.86 -2.75 14.22
N MET A 365 25.08 -1.63 13.54
CA MET A 365 26.31 -1.45 12.74
C MET A 365 27.57 -1.46 13.60
N ALA A 366 27.48 -1.17 14.90
CA ALA A 366 28.61 -1.31 15.84
C ALA A 366 28.99 -2.79 16.03
N GLU A 367 28.03 -3.68 16.15
CA GLU A 367 28.25 -5.13 16.20
C GLU A 367 28.86 -5.65 14.91
N ILE A 368 28.30 -5.23 13.74
CA ILE A 368 28.79 -5.64 12.42
C ILE A 368 30.23 -5.20 12.20
N ARG A 369 30.58 -3.96 12.56
CA ARG A 369 31.98 -3.48 12.48
C ARG A 369 32.93 -4.26 13.38
N ARG A 370 32.49 -4.63 14.60
CA ARG A 370 33.31 -5.35 15.56
C ARG A 370 33.58 -6.80 15.17
N HIS A 371 32.57 -7.48 14.62
CA HIS A 371 32.61 -8.94 14.42
C HIS A 371 32.72 -9.36 12.96
N GLY A 372 32.51 -8.45 12.02
CA GLY A 372 32.37 -8.72 10.58
C GLY A 372 30.96 -9.13 10.18
N PHE A 373 30.56 -8.71 8.99
CA PHE A 373 29.22 -8.93 8.46
C PHE A 373 28.83 -10.40 8.40
N ASP A 374 29.67 -11.26 7.82
CA ASP A 374 29.35 -12.69 7.65
C ASP A 374 29.11 -13.41 8.99
N LYS A 375 29.83 -13.02 10.05
CA LYS A 375 29.63 -13.60 11.38
C LYS A 375 28.29 -13.15 11.99
N VAL A 376 27.92 -11.89 11.81
CA VAL A 376 26.63 -11.35 12.26
C VAL A 376 25.50 -11.94 11.42
N LEU A 377 25.64 -12.01 10.11
CA LEU A 377 24.68 -12.67 9.22
C LEU A 377 24.46 -14.14 9.64
N GLY A 378 25.51 -14.85 10.03
CA GLY A 378 25.35 -16.20 10.58
C GLY A 378 24.56 -16.26 11.90
N ARG A 379 24.51 -15.17 12.69
CA ARG A 379 23.61 -15.07 13.85
C ARG A 379 22.17 -14.84 13.40
N VAL A 380 21.95 -13.84 12.53
CA VAL A 380 20.63 -13.55 11.93
C VAL A 380 20.02 -14.82 11.31
N ARG A 381 20.80 -15.58 10.54
CA ARG A 381 20.34 -16.85 9.93
C ARG A 381 19.83 -17.83 10.96
N ARG A 382 20.61 -18.06 12.05
CA ARG A 382 20.18 -18.96 13.13
C ARG A 382 18.95 -18.46 13.88
N GLU A 383 18.78 -17.18 14.00
CA GLU A 383 17.59 -16.57 14.62
C GLU A 383 16.37 -16.74 13.75
N VAL A 384 16.51 -16.49 12.45
CA VAL A 384 15.48 -16.75 11.44
C VAL A 384 15.12 -18.25 11.41
N GLU A 385 16.11 -19.16 11.42
CA GLU A 385 15.88 -20.60 11.42
C GLU A 385 15.06 -21.08 12.62
N ARG A 386 15.30 -20.49 13.80
CA ARG A 386 14.59 -20.83 15.06
C ARG A 386 13.20 -20.23 15.16
N GLY A 387 12.93 -19.15 14.40
CA GLY A 387 11.65 -18.50 14.33
C GLY A 387 10.62 -19.29 13.49
N PRO A 388 9.43 -18.73 13.31
CA PRO A 388 8.35 -19.32 12.50
C PRO A 388 8.82 -19.69 11.09
N ASN A 389 8.07 -20.54 10.40
CA ASN A 389 8.36 -20.84 8.99
C ASN A 389 8.01 -19.68 8.06
N ASP A 390 7.02 -18.93 8.43
CA ASP A 390 6.51 -17.78 7.69
C ASP A 390 7.22 -16.51 8.15
N PHE A 391 7.70 -15.69 7.21
CA PHE A 391 8.37 -14.42 7.51
C PHE A 391 7.90 -13.30 6.61
N PHE A 392 7.68 -12.14 7.21
CA PHE A 392 7.60 -10.86 6.53
C PHE A 392 9.02 -10.25 6.50
N VAL A 393 9.46 -9.80 5.33
CA VAL A 393 10.78 -9.15 5.15
C VAL A 393 10.57 -7.70 4.79
N SER A 394 11.08 -6.80 5.61
CA SER A 394 10.99 -5.35 5.41
C SER A 394 12.37 -4.73 5.22
N VAL A 395 12.47 -3.82 4.28
CA VAL A 395 13.69 -3.08 3.97
C VAL A 395 13.37 -1.60 3.89
N ASP A 396 13.70 -0.88 4.95
CA ASP A 396 13.92 0.56 4.87
C ASP A 396 15.28 0.77 4.23
N VAL A 397 15.33 1.50 3.11
CA VAL A 397 16.55 1.69 2.34
C VAL A 397 17.63 2.46 3.09
N SER A 398 17.28 3.13 4.20
CA SER A 398 18.25 3.73 5.13
C SER A 398 19.23 2.72 5.72
N ALA A 399 18.92 1.41 5.68
CA ALA A 399 19.85 0.35 6.07
C ALA A 399 21.18 0.41 5.30
N LEU A 400 21.13 0.87 4.05
CA LEU A 400 22.31 0.98 3.18
C LEU A 400 23.19 2.19 3.53
N ALA A 401 24.45 2.10 3.19
CA ALA A 401 25.39 3.21 3.31
C ALA A 401 25.01 4.34 2.32
N PRO A 402 25.15 5.63 2.70
CA PRO A 402 24.83 6.75 1.83
C PRO A 402 25.54 6.76 0.49
N ALA A 403 26.72 6.15 0.40
CA ALA A 403 27.46 6.03 -0.86
C ALA A 403 26.74 5.14 -1.90
N GLU A 404 25.83 4.29 -1.46
CA GLU A 404 25.06 3.37 -2.29
C GLU A 404 23.56 3.68 -2.29
N MET A 405 23.10 4.51 -1.33
CA MET A 405 21.70 4.89 -1.14
C MET A 405 21.61 6.33 -0.61
N ILE A 406 21.94 7.29 -1.46
CA ILE A 406 21.81 8.70 -1.10
C ILE A 406 20.34 9.15 -1.04
N ALA A 407 19.46 8.44 -1.73
CA ALA A 407 18.04 8.74 -1.81
C ALA A 407 17.21 8.04 -0.72
N ALA A 408 17.76 7.79 0.46
CA ALA A 408 16.94 7.44 1.61
C ALA A 408 16.27 8.72 2.17
N GLY A 409 15.01 8.63 2.56
CA GLY A 409 14.28 9.77 3.17
C GLY A 409 14.95 10.21 4.49
N ARG A 410 15.41 9.23 5.30
CA ARG A 410 16.22 9.47 6.50
C ARG A 410 17.61 8.88 6.35
N VAL A 411 18.53 9.68 5.80
CA VAL A 411 19.92 9.25 5.54
C VAL A 411 20.75 9.21 6.83
N GLU A 412 21.36 8.05 7.12
CA GLU A 412 22.27 7.89 8.26
C GLU A 412 23.68 7.51 7.80
N ALA A 413 24.68 8.08 8.45
CA ALA A 413 26.10 7.80 8.14
C ALA A 413 26.44 6.32 8.38
N ASN A 414 27.35 5.77 7.59
CA ASN A 414 27.66 4.34 7.55
C ASN A 414 26.48 3.50 7.03
N GLY A 415 26.50 2.22 7.19
CA GLY A 415 25.42 1.33 6.76
C GLY A 415 25.97 0.06 6.13
N LEU A 416 25.06 -0.78 5.67
CA LEU A 416 25.38 -1.99 4.91
C LEU A 416 25.77 -1.64 3.47
N GLY A 417 26.64 -2.43 2.87
CA GLY A 417 26.83 -2.41 1.42
C GLY A 417 25.68 -3.15 0.73
N ILE A 418 25.39 -2.78 -0.53
CA ILE A 418 24.31 -3.41 -1.32
C ILE A 418 24.51 -4.92 -1.46
N GLU A 419 25.75 -5.39 -1.67
CA GLU A 419 26.06 -6.82 -1.72
C GLU A 419 25.72 -7.53 -0.41
N GLN A 420 26.00 -6.90 0.73
CA GLN A 420 25.71 -7.46 2.04
C GLN A 420 24.20 -7.61 2.26
N LEU A 421 23.45 -6.57 1.93
CA LEU A 421 22.00 -6.55 2.10
C LEU A 421 21.31 -7.54 1.16
N THR A 422 21.63 -7.53 -0.13
CA THR A 422 21.05 -8.45 -1.12
C THR A 422 21.38 -9.91 -0.83
N LYS A 423 22.62 -10.21 -0.35
CA LYS A 423 23.00 -11.56 0.11
C LYS A 423 22.14 -12.05 1.29
N ALA A 424 21.90 -11.16 2.27
CA ALA A 424 21.06 -11.51 3.43
C ALA A 424 19.59 -11.74 3.02
N ILE A 425 19.02 -10.83 2.22
CA ILE A 425 17.63 -10.93 1.75
C ILE A 425 17.43 -12.19 0.91
N ARG A 426 18.29 -12.43 -0.08
CA ARG A 426 18.21 -13.60 -0.94
C ARG A 426 18.20 -14.89 -0.13
N HIS A 427 19.10 -15.01 0.86
CA HIS A 427 19.17 -16.17 1.73
C HIS A 427 17.86 -16.38 2.51
N VAL A 428 17.35 -15.35 3.17
CA VAL A 428 16.13 -15.47 4.00
C VAL A 428 14.92 -15.78 3.13
N CYS A 429 14.76 -15.10 1.98
CA CYS A 429 13.66 -15.37 1.05
C CYS A 429 13.75 -16.76 0.41
N ALA A 430 14.94 -17.40 0.37
CA ALA A 430 15.09 -18.79 -0.06
C ALA A 430 14.87 -19.80 1.08
N ALA A 431 15.26 -19.44 2.32
CA ALA A 431 15.18 -20.33 3.47
C ALA A 431 13.79 -20.41 4.11
N LYS A 432 13.00 -19.35 4.03
CA LYS A 432 11.70 -19.22 4.69
C LYS A 432 10.56 -19.04 3.69
N ASN A 433 9.35 -19.27 4.16
CA ASN A 433 8.15 -18.90 3.41
C ASN A 433 7.92 -17.40 3.58
N VAL A 434 8.14 -16.64 2.51
CA VAL A 434 7.88 -15.20 2.50
C VAL A 434 6.38 -14.98 2.40
N VAL A 435 5.80 -14.33 3.40
CA VAL A 435 4.36 -14.03 3.45
C VAL A 435 4.06 -12.57 3.14
N GLY A 436 5.09 -11.75 3.04
CA GLY A 436 5.05 -10.36 2.60
C GLY A 436 6.47 -9.80 2.49
N PHE A 437 6.63 -8.80 1.66
CA PHE A 437 7.88 -8.09 1.47
C PHE A 437 7.60 -6.61 1.24
N GLU A 438 8.52 -5.74 1.69
CA GLU A 438 8.42 -4.32 1.36
C GLU A 438 9.78 -3.65 1.20
N ILE A 439 9.78 -2.56 0.42
CA ILE A 439 10.86 -1.56 0.35
C ILE A 439 10.24 -0.20 0.64
N THR A 440 10.77 0.50 1.64
CA THR A 440 10.29 1.81 2.08
C THR A 440 11.41 2.85 2.12
N ASP A 441 11.04 4.11 2.26
CA ASP A 441 11.90 5.27 2.49
C ASP A 441 12.81 5.66 1.29
N LEU A 442 12.53 5.18 0.08
CA LEU A 442 13.23 5.59 -1.14
C LEU A 442 12.64 6.91 -1.67
N ALA A 443 13.46 7.95 -1.74
CA ALA A 443 13.13 9.29 -2.22
C ALA A 443 13.92 9.62 -3.51
N PRO A 444 13.47 9.16 -4.69
CA PRO A 444 14.26 9.17 -5.94
C PRO A 444 14.80 10.54 -6.36
N MET A 445 14.05 11.62 -6.15
CA MET A 445 14.49 12.97 -6.51
C MET A 445 15.77 13.43 -5.81
N MET A 446 16.20 12.75 -4.76
CA MET A 446 17.44 13.05 -4.05
C MET A 446 18.68 12.45 -4.73
N ASP A 447 18.50 11.63 -5.76
CA ASP A 447 19.60 10.97 -6.49
C ASP A 447 19.43 11.09 -8.02
N LEU A 448 20.05 12.09 -8.59
CA LEU A 448 20.04 12.33 -10.05
C LEU A 448 20.84 11.30 -10.85
N SER A 449 21.57 10.39 -10.20
CA SER A 449 22.33 9.33 -10.86
C SER A 449 21.56 8.05 -11.09
N ASP A 450 20.35 7.94 -10.55
CA ASP A 450 19.50 6.75 -10.53
C ASP A 450 20.10 5.56 -9.76
N LEU A 451 21.28 5.69 -9.16
CA LEU A 451 21.95 4.58 -8.47
C LEU A 451 21.12 4.02 -7.32
N SER A 452 20.46 4.90 -6.56
CA SER A 452 19.61 4.49 -5.44
C SER A 452 18.41 3.66 -5.92
N VAL A 453 17.79 4.04 -7.04
CA VAL A 453 16.66 3.30 -7.63
C VAL A 453 17.15 1.96 -8.21
N ILE A 454 18.34 1.92 -8.83
CA ILE A 454 18.96 0.68 -9.31
C ILE A 454 19.22 -0.27 -8.13
N ASN A 455 19.73 0.23 -7.02
CA ASN A 455 20.01 -0.56 -5.82
C ASN A 455 18.71 -1.03 -5.14
N ALA A 456 17.68 -0.21 -5.09
CA ALA A 456 16.36 -0.63 -4.59
C ALA A 456 15.75 -1.75 -5.45
N ASN A 457 15.87 -1.65 -6.78
CA ASN A 457 15.48 -2.73 -7.68
C ASN A 457 16.31 -4.01 -7.46
N ALA A 458 17.61 -3.89 -7.15
CA ALA A 458 18.45 -5.05 -6.81
C ALA A 458 17.99 -5.72 -5.50
N VAL A 459 17.57 -4.93 -4.51
CA VAL A 459 16.98 -5.42 -3.24
C VAL A 459 15.70 -6.20 -3.50
N LEU A 460 14.77 -5.65 -4.30
CA LEU A 460 13.52 -6.34 -4.67
C LEU A 460 13.82 -7.64 -5.41
N ASN A 461 14.72 -7.58 -6.40
CA ASN A 461 15.12 -8.76 -7.18
C ASN A 461 15.76 -9.84 -6.29
N ALA A 462 16.52 -9.47 -5.25
CA ALA A 462 17.16 -10.43 -4.34
C ALA A 462 16.12 -11.30 -3.62
N CYS A 463 14.99 -10.74 -3.19
CA CYS A 463 13.92 -11.54 -2.60
C CYS A 463 13.18 -12.39 -3.64
N LEU A 464 12.87 -11.85 -4.82
CA LEU A 464 12.28 -12.61 -5.92
C LEU A 464 13.16 -13.81 -6.31
N VAL A 465 14.48 -13.63 -6.41
CA VAL A 465 15.44 -14.70 -6.67
C VAL A 465 15.41 -15.73 -5.52
N GLY A 466 15.38 -15.30 -4.27
CA GLY A 466 15.30 -16.19 -3.12
C GLY A 466 14.06 -17.09 -3.19
N ILE A 467 12.88 -16.51 -3.42
CA ILE A 467 11.62 -17.26 -3.56
C ILE A 467 11.69 -18.22 -4.76
N ALA A 468 12.28 -17.77 -5.89
CA ALA A 468 12.45 -18.61 -7.08
C ALA A 468 13.42 -19.77 -6.86
N VAL A 469 14.53 -19.55 -6.16
CA VAL A 469 15.51 -20.59 -5.75
C VAL A 469 14.80 -21.66 -4.91
N ARG A 470 14.02 -21.24 -3.91
CA ARG A 470 13.22 -22.14 -3.08
C ARG A 470 12.19 -22.92 -3.89
N LYS A 471 11.43 -22.24 -4.75
CA LYS A 471 10.41 -22.89 -5.59
C LYS A 471 11.02 -23.90 -6.57
N SER A 472 12.27 -23.65 -7.01
CA SER A 472 13.03 -24.58 -7.85
C SER A 472 13.66 -25.75 -7.08
N GLY A 473 13.49 -25.83 -5.75
CA GLY A 473 14.00 -26.92 -4.92
C GLY A 473 15.49 -26.85 -4.62
N HIS A 474 16.12 -25.68 -4.78
CA HIS A 474 17.53 -25.47 -4.46
C HIS A 474 17.72 -25.02 -3.01
N GLU A 475 18.92 -25.30 -2.47
CA GLU A 475 19.34 -24.80 -1.17
C GLU A 475 19.44 -23.26 -1.16
N PRO A 476 19.22 -22.60 -0.01
CA PRO A 476 19.21 -21.13 0.08
C PRO A 476 20.46 -20.43 -0.46
N ASP A 477 21.63 -21.02 -0.27
CA ASP A 477 22.92 -20.49 -0.75
C ASP A 477 23.38 -21.12 -2.07
N TYR A 478 22.45 -21.67 -2.86
CA TYR A 478 22.76 -22.32 -4.13
C TYR A 478 23.53 -21.39 -5.06
N VAL A 479 24.63 -21.94 -5.61
CA VAL A 479 25.47 -21.31 -6.64
C VAL A 479 25.51 -22.25 -7.83
N HIS A 480 25.17 -21.75 -9.01
CA HIS A 480 25.22 -22.55 -10.22
C HIS A 480 26.69 -22.89 -10.58
N PRO A 481 27.03 -24.13 -10.95
CA PRO A 481 28.42 -24.49 -11.28
C PRO A 481 29.10 -23.59 -12.31
N LEU A 482 28.39 -23.15 -13.34
CA LEU A 482 28.89 -22.21 -14.35
C LEU A 482 29.24 -20.82 -13.81
N ALA A 483 28.69 -20.44 -12.64
CA ALA A 483 29.03 -19.17 -12.01
C ALA A 483 30.41 -19.23 -11.27
N LEU A 484 30.89 -20.44 -10.97
CA LEU A 484 32.15 -20.66 -10.26
C LEU A 484 33.28 -21.14 -11.17
N ASP A 485 32.97 -21.84 -12.23
CA ASP A 485 33.98 -22.47 -13.09
C ASP A 485 33.70 -22.17 -14.58
N HIS A 486 34.66 -21.48 -15.21
CA HIS A 486 34.64 -21.15 -16.64
C HIS A 486 35.14 -22.31 -17.53
N GLY A 487 35.37 -23.50 -16.96
CA GLY A 487 35.99 -24.66 -17.63
C GLY A 487 37.51 -24.56 -17.71
N ARG A 488 38.14 -25.69 -17.47
CA ARG A 488 39.59 -25.84 -17.76
C ARG A 488 39.71 -26.19 -19.23
N ARG A 489 40.56 -25.42 -19.95
CA ARG A 489 41.05 -25.81 -21.29
C ARG A 489 42.01 -26.97 -21.20
#